data_466d68b4a19fec3b1b596a84c0377cc3
#
_entry.id   466d68b4a19fec3b1b596a84c0377cc3
#
_cell.length_a   1.000
_cell.length_b   1.000
_cell.length_c   1.000
_cell.angle_alpha   90.00
_cell.angle_beta   90.00
_cell.angle_gamma   90.00
#
_symmetry.space_group_name_H-M   'P 1'
#
loop_
_entity.id
_entity.type
_entity.pdbx_description
1 polymer ?
#
loop_
_entity_poly.entity_id
_entity_poly.type
_entity_poly.pdbx_seq_one_letter_code
_entity_poly.pdbx_strand_id
1 'polypeptide(L)' 'MRQFQVAIVRLQRKSREDEELLTDLLNERTRMGWVYHSLTRLDDDRVAAVFERET' A
#
# COMPACT_ATOMS: atom_id res chain seq x y z
N MET A 1 -7.15 7.09 -19.38
CA MET A 1 -7.27 7.90 -18.17
C MET A 1 -6.64 7.17 -16.99
N ARG A 2 -5.95 7.90 -16.12
CA ARG A 2 -5.25 7.28 -14.99
C ARG A 2 -6.13 7.29 -13.75
N GLN A 3 -6.18 6.15 -13.07
CA GLN A 3 -6.91 6.01 -11.81
C GLN A 3 -5.93 5.81 -10.66
N PHE A 4 -6.31 6.29 -9.48
CA PHE A 4 -5.53 6.12 -8.27
C PHE A 4 -6.37 5.45 -7.19
N GLN A 5 -5.69 4.70 -6.34
CA GLN A 5 -6.30 4.08 -5.17
C GLN A 5 -5.40 4.30 -3.97
N VAL A 6 -6.00 4.65 -2.84
CA VAL A 6 -5.26 4.82 -1.59
C VAL A 6 -5.68 3.73 -0.62
N ALA A 7 -4.69 3.06 -0.06
CA ALA A 7 -4.91 2.04 0.97
C ALA A 7 -4.21 2.51 2.25
N ILE A 8 -4.98 2.68 3.32
CA ILE A 8 -4.44 3.08 4.61
C ILE A 8 -4.18 1.83 5.43
N VAL A 9 -2.95 1.66 5.88
CA VAL A 9 -2.50 0.48 6.59
C VAL A 9 -2.03 0.87 7.98
N ARG A 10 -2.51 0.16 8.99
CA ARG A 10 -2.04 0.34 10.35
C ARG A 10 -0.92 -0.64 10.65
N LEU A 11 0.22 -0.11 11.06
CA LEU A 11 1.39 -0.91 11.38
C LEU A 11 1.33 -1.38 12.82
N GLN A 12 1.86 -2.58 13.08
CA GLN A 12 1.88 -3.18 14.40
C GLN A 12 3.14 -2.82 15.19
N ARG A 13 4.08 -2.13 14.55
CA ARG A 13 5.40 -1.79 15.10
C ARG A 13 6.23 -3.05 15.36
N LYS A 14 5.99 -4.07 14.56
CA LYS A 14 6.74 -5.32 14.59
C LYS A 14 7.27 -5.54 13.19
N SER A 15 8.56 -5.39 13.00
CA SER A 15 9.19 -5.36 11.67
C SER A 15 8.76 -6.48 10.76
N ARG A 16 8.73 -7.70 11.27
CA ARG A 16 8.39 -8.86 10.43
C ARG A 16 6.92 -8.85 10.02
N GLU A 17 6.04 -8.61 10.97
CA GLU A 17 4.61 -8.57 10.69
C GLU A 17 4.25 -7.42 9.77
N ASP A 18 4.86 -6.27 9.97
CA ASP A 18 4.61 -5.10 9.13
C ASP A 18 5.13 -5.34 7.72
N GLU A 19 6.29 -5.97 7.59
CA GLU A 19 6.85 -6.32 6.29
C GLU A 19 5.93 -7.26 5.52
N GLU A 20 5.44 -8.29 6.19
CA GLU A 20 4.51 -9.24 5.58
C GLU A 20 3.21 -8.57 5.17
N LEU A 21 2.68 -7.72 6.04
CA LEU A 21 1.44 -7.00 5.76
C LEU A 21 1.57 -6.13 4.50
N LEU A 22 2.65 -5.36 4.41
CA LEU A 22 2.88 -4.50 3.25
C LEU A 22 3.15 -5.31 2.00
N THR A 23 3.90 -6.39 2.12
CA THR A 23 4.18 -7.27 0.98
C THR A 23 2.89 -7.88 0.45
N ASP A 24 2.03 -8.36 1.33
CA ASP A 24 0.75 -8.94 0.93
C ASP A 24 -0.14 -7.91 0.26
N LEU A 25 -0.17 -6.70 0.78
CA LEU A 25 -0.95 -5.62 0.18
C LEU A 25 -0.47 -5.31 -1.23
N LEU A 26 0.83 -5.15 -1.41
CA LEU A 26 1.42 -4.85 -2.71
C LEU A 26 1.12 -5.97 -3.72
N ASN A 27 1.27 -7.23 -3.28
CA ASN A 27 1.02 -8.37 -4.14
C ASN A 27 -0.45 -8.47 -4.55
N GLU A 28 -1.35 -8.22 -3.61
CA GLU A 28 -2.79 -8.25 -3.88
C GLU A 28 -3.17 -7.19 -4.91
N ARG A 29 -2.69 -5.97 -4.73
CA ARG A 29 -3.01 -4.88 -5.65
C ARG A 29 -2.40 -5.12 -7.03
N THR A 30 -1.20 -5.66 -7.07
CA THR A 30 -0.55 -5.99 -8.34
C THR A 30 -1.36 -7.01 -9.13
N ARG A 31 -1.91 -8.01 -8.45
CA ARG A 31 -2.76 -9.01 -9.11
C ARG A 31 -4.03 -8.40 -9.68
N MET A 32 -4.48 -7.28 -9.11
CA MET A 32 -5.67 -6.58 -9.58
C MET A 32 -5.35 -5.54 -10.67
N GLY A 33 -4.10 -5.47 -11.10
CA GLY A 33 -3.69 -4.54 -12.14
C GLY A 33 -3.24 -3.18 -11.65
N TRP A 34 -3.13 -3.01 -10.34
CA TRP A 34 -2.63 -1.76 -9.75
C TRP A 34 -1.12 -1.77 -9.69
N VAL A 35 -0.53 -0.59 -9.89
CA VAL A 35 0.92 -0.41 -9.81
C VAL A 35 1.23 0.51 -8.63
N TYR A 36 2.22 0.15 -7.83
CA TYR A 36 2.65 0.96 -6.71
C TYR A 36 3.11 2.34 -7.19
N HIS A 37 2.63 3.38 -6.56
CA HIS A 37 3.01 4.75 -6.86
C HIS A 37 3.88 5.33 -5.73
N SER A 38 3.35 5.36 -4.51
CA SER A 38 4.07 5.97 -3.41
C SER A 38 3.53 5.50 -2.06
N LEU A 39 4.32 5.74 -1.03
CA LEU A 39 3.95 5.43 0.35
C LEU A 39 4.20 6.68 1.19
N THR A 40 3.19 7.10 1.93
CA THR A 40 3.28 8.30 2.77
C THR A 40 2.94 7.93 4.21
N ARG A 41 3.77 8.37 5.13
CA ARG A 41 3.51 8.16 6.55
C ARG A 41 2.50 9.18 7.04
N LEU A 42 1.43 8.71 7.67
CA LEU A 42 0.37 9.58 8.18
C LEU A 42 0.63 9.95 9.65
N ASP A 43 1.03 8.96 10.44
CA ASP A 43 1.38 9.17 11.85
C ASP A 43 2.30 8.01 12.29
N ASP A 44 2.45 7.82 13.61
CA ASP A 44 3.42 6.84 14.12
C ASP A 44 3.14 5.41 13.68
N ASP A 45 1.87 5.06 13.48
CA ASP A 45 1.51 3.68 13.18
C ASP A 45 0.66 3.50 11.93
N ARG A 46 0.44 4.56 11.14
CA ARG A 46 -0.35 4.45 9.90
C ARG A 46 0.39 4.99 8.70
N VAL A 47 0.24 4.29 7.59
CA VAL A 47 0.80 4.72 6.31
C VAL A 47 -0.27 4.65 5.25
N ALA A 48 -0.14 5.51 4.24
CA ALA A 48 -1.03 5.51 3.08
C ALA A 48 -0.23 5.03 1.89
N ALA A 49 -0.64 3.94 1.29
CA ALA A 49 -0.04 3.43 0.07
C ALA A 49 -0.89 3.88 -1.10
N VAL A 50 -0.25 4.48 -2.09
CA VAL A 50 -0.94 4.98 -3.28
C VAL A 50 -0.59 4.10 -4.46
N PHE A 51 -1.62 3.68 -5.17
CA PHE A 51 -1.49 2.84 -6.36
C PHE A 51 -2.11 3.56 -7.55
N GLU A 52 -1.64 3.21 -8.73
CA GLU A 52 -2.20 3.78 -9.96
C GLU A 52 -2.39 2.70 -11.01
N ARG A 53 -3.29 2.95 -11.93
CA ARG A 53 -3.44 2.12 -13.11
C ARG A 53 -4.03 2.94 -14.25
N GLU A 54 -3.74 2.49 -15.45
CA GLU A 54 -4.27 3.10 -16.66
C GLU A 54 -5.59 2.44 -17.01
N THR A 55 -6.58 3.22 -17.39
CA THR A 55 -7.90 2.71 -17.81
C THR A 55 -8.26 3.18 -19.20
#